data_19a1f0c30772d686289197fdbd6d9d32
#
_entry.id   19a1f0c30772d686289197fdbd6d9d32
#
_cell.length_a   1.000
_cell.length_b   1.000
_cell.length_c   1.000
_cell.angle_alpha   90.00
_cell.angle_beta   90.00
_cell.angle_gamma   90.00
#
_symmetry.space_group_name_H-M   'P 1'
#
loop_
_entity.id
_entity.type
_entity.pdbx_description
1 polymer ?
#
loop_
_entity_poly.entity_id
_entity_poly.type
_entity_poly.pdbx_seq_one_letter_code
_entity_poly.pdbx_strand_id
1 'polypeptide(L)'
;MNLRKCMVLVCVVLFSSVGDVLLARGMKQVGEVQVSNLGSVLGALTNTWVLLGIGFLLVFFAAYLTALSWADLTFVLPATAFSYVVVAFLARTMLQEQISFQRWAGIMLIVAGVGFVAGGPSRTERESRIEARAHQPVGKPELAEIGK
;
A
#
# COMPACT_ATOMS: atom_id res chain seq x y z
N MET A 1 2.91 -13.96 10.88
CA MET A 1 3.28 -12.57 10.52
C MET A 1 3.80 -11.88 11.77
N ASN A 2 5.02 -11.35 11.75
CA ASN A 2 5.59 -10.70 12.94
C ASN A 2 4.90 -9.35 13.16
N LEU A 3 4.51 -9.04 14.39
CA LEU A 3 3.85 -7.80 14.80
C LEU A 3 4.56 -6.54 14.25
N ARG A 4 5.89 -6.57 14.19
CA ARG A 4 6.72 -5.49 13.61
C ARG A 4 6.41 -5.23 12.12
N LYS A 5 6.19 -6.28 11.33
CA LYS A 5 5.87 -6.15 9.89
C LYS A 5 4.50 -5.52 9.68
N CYS A 6 3.52 -5.92 10.48
CA CYS A 6 2.19 -5.33 10.45
C CYS A 6 2.22 -3.85 10.86
N MET A 7 3.02 -3.50 11.87
CA MET A 7 3.17 -2.11 12.33
C MET A 7 3.77 -1.21 11.24
N VAL A 8 4.79 -1.69 10.52
CA VAL A 8 5.38 -0.93 9.39
C VAL A 8 4.36 -0.68 8.29
N LEU A 9 3.56 -1.68 7.92
CA LEU A 9 2.52 -1.51 6.90
C LEU A 9 1.43 -0.53 7.33
N VAL A 10 1.01 -0.57 8.59
CA VAL A 10 0.06 0.40 9.14
C VAL A 10 0.65 1.81 9.11
N CYS A 11 1.92 1.97 9.49
CA CYS A 11 2.62 3.26 9.37
C CYS A 11 2.66 3.75 7.92
N VAL A 12 3.01 2.88 6.96
CA VAL A 12 3.02 3.22 5.53
C VAL A 12 1.67 3.76 5.08
N VAL A 13 0.57 3.07 5.42
CA VAL A 13 -0.80 3.49 5.05
C VAL A 13 -1.16 4.83 5.71
N LEU A 14 -0.87 5.00 6.99
CA LEU A 14 -1.21 6.23 7.72
C LEU A 14 -0.41 7.43 7.23
N PHE A 15 0.91 7.29 7.08
CA PHE A 15 1.77 8.39 6.61
C PHE A 15 1.43 8.81 5.18
N SER A 16 1.14 7.84 4.28
CA SER A 16 0.64 8.13 2.94
C SER A 16 -0.66 8.93 2.99
N SER A 17 -1.67 8.41 3.70
CA SER A 17 -3.00 9.01 3.74
C SER A 17 -3.00 10.41 4.36
N VAL A 18 -2.23 10.61 5.43
CA VAL A 18 -2.09 11.94 6.06
C VAL A 18 -1.32 12.89 5.15
N GLY A 19 -0.23 12.44 4.53
CA GLY A 19 0.56 13.23 3.59
C GLY A 19 -0.27 13.73 2.41
N ASP A 20 -1.05 12.83 1.79
CA ASP A 20 -1.94 13.15 0.67
C ASP A 20 -2.99 14.20 1.05
N VAL A 21 -3.62 14.07 2.22
CA VAL A 21 -4.65 15.00 2.69
C VAL A 21 -4.06 16.36 3.05
N LEU A 22 -2.88 16.41 3.69
CA LEU A 22 -2.19 17.65 4.00
C LEU A 22 -1.79 18.38 2.72
N LEU A 23 -1.27 17.64 1.72
CA LEU A 23 -0.91 18.20 0.43
C LEU A 23 -2.16 18.75 -0.28
N ALA A 24 -3.26 17.99 -0.32
CA ALA A 24 -4.51 18.42 -0.92
C ALA A 24 -5.07 19.68 -0.23
N ARG A 25 -4.99 19.74 1.10
CA ARG A 25 -5.41 20.93 1.87
C ARG A 25 -4.55 22.14 1.55
N GLY A 26 -3.23 21.95 1.48
CA GLY A 26 -2.31 23.02 1.13
C GLY A 26 -2.56 23.55 -0.29
N MET A 27 -2.76 22.64 -1.25
CA MET A 27 -3.07 23.01 -2.64
C MET A 27 -4.41 23.76 -2.77
N LYS A 28 -5.42 23.41 -1.99
CA LYS A 28 -6.68 24.16 -1.95
C LYS A 28 -6.52 25.59 -1.44
N GLN A 29 -5.54 25.85 -0.57
CA GLN A 29 -5.25 27.20 -0.07
C GLN A 29 -4.45 28.03 -1.07
N VAL A 30 -3.56 27.38 -1.82
CA VAL A 30 -2.74 28.07 -2.85
C VAL A 30 -3.57 28.40 -4.09
N GLY A 31 -4.63 27.64 -4.39
CA GLY A 31 -5.47 27.80 -5.57
C GLY A 31 -4.87 27.13 -6.82
N GLU A 32 -5.24 27.63 -8.00
CA GLU A 32 -4.77 27.08 -9.26
C GLU A 32 -3.28 27.35 -9.49
N VAL A 33 -2.48 26.29 -9.45
CA VAL A 33 -1.05 26.35 -9.78
C VAL A 33 -0.87 25.99 -11.25
N GLN A 34 -0.48 26.98 -12.06
CA GLN A 34 -0.11 26.75 -13.45
C GLN A 34 1.36 26.40 -13.56
N VAL A 35 1.67 25.28 -14.20
CA VAL A 35 3.06 24.82 -14.42
C VAL A 35 3.87 25.80 -15.28
N SER A 36 3.20 26.63 -16.09
CA SER A 36 3.81 27.70 -16.88
C SER A 36 4.33 28.86 -16.02
N ASN A 37 3.88 28.98 -14.78
CA ASN A 37 4.30 30.05 -13.87
C ASN A 37 5.07 29.47 -12.70
N LEU A 38 6.41 29.46 -12.82
CA LEU A 38 7.32 29.00 -11.77
C LEU A 38 7.13 29.72 -10.42
N GLY A 39 6.67 30.97 -10.44
CA GLY A 39 6.36 31.73 -9.22
C GLY A 39 5.21 31.13 -8.42
N SER A 40 4.17 30.61 -9.08
CA SER A 40 3.05 29.95 -8.40
C SER A 40 3.44 28.59 -7.81
N VAL A 41 4.35 27.86 -8.46
CA VAL A 41 4.91 26.59 -7.94
C VAL A 41 5.77 26.84 -6.70
N LEU A 42 6.65 27.86 -6.75
CA LEU A 42 7.45 28.27 -5.59
C LEU A 42 6.57 28.75 -4.44
N GLY A 43 5.51 29.51 -4.74
CA GLY A 43 4.52 29.95 -3.75
C GLY A 43 3.80 28.78 -3.08
N ALA A 44 3.49 27.70 -3.84
CA ALA A 44 2.90 26.49 -3.28
C ALA A 44 3.86 25.79 -2.30
N LEU A 45 5.15 25.74 -2.61
CA LEU A 45 6.17 25.12 -1.75
C LEU A 45 6.41 25.90 -0.44
N THR A 46 6.09 27.18 -0.37
CA THR A 46 6.19 27.98 0.86
C THR A 46 4.98 27.82 1.78
N ASN A 47 3.91 27.19 1.30
CA ASN A 47 2.75 26.90 2.14
C ASN A 47 3.06 25.82 3.17
N THR A 48 2.84 26.11 4.45
CA THR A 48 3.14 25.20 5.57
C THR A 48 2.45 23.84 5.44
N TRP A 49 1.22 23.79 4.93
CA TRP A 49 0.47 22.55 4.74
C TRP A 49 1.07 21.69 3.63
N VAL A 50 1.53 22.34 2.55
CA VAL A 50 2.21 21.63 1.45
C VAL A 50 3.54 21.08 1.93
N LEU A 51 4.32 21.88 2.67
CA LEU A 51 5.61 21.46 3.20
C LEU A 51 5.48 20.28 4.18
N LEU A 52 4.51 20.33 5.08
CA LEU A 52 4.19 19.21 5.97
C LEU A 52 3.76 17.97 5.19
N GLY A 53 2.89 18.13 4.18
CA GLY A 53 2.46 17.02 3.32
C GLY A 53 3.63 16.34 2.62
N ILE A 54 4.55 17.13 2.05
CA ILE A 54 5.77 16.61 1.42
C ILE A 54 6.64 15.88 2.44
N GLY A 55 6.82 16.41 3.65
CA GLY A 55 7.56 15.76 4.73
C GLY A 55 6.98 14.38 5.08
N PHE A 56 5.67 14.29 5.23
CA PHE A 56 4.98 13.02 5.48
C PHE A 56 5.14 12.02 4.33
N LEU A 57 5.08 12.49 3.08
CA LEU A 57 5.30 11.65 1.90
C LEU A 57 6.74 11.15 1.79
N LEU A 58 7.73 11.94 2.20
CA LEU A 58 9.13 11.48 2.27
C LEU A 58 9.31 10.38 3.31
N VAL A 59 8.71 10.53 4.49
CA VAL A 59 8.72 9.48 5.53
C VAL A 59 7.98 8.23 5.03
N PHE A 60 6.84 8.40 4.39
CA PHE A 60 6.12 7.30 3.72
C PHE A 60 7.02 6.58 2.72
N PHE A 61 7.72 7.32 1.85
CA PHE A 61 8.59 6.74 0.84
C PHE A 61 9.72 5.91 1.46
N ALA A 62 10.38 6.43 2.49
CA ALA A 62 11.41 5.70 3.22
C ALA A 62 10.86 4.42 3.88
N ALA A 63 9.69 4.51 4.52
CA ALA A 63 9.01 3.36 5.12
C ALA A 63 8.59 2.32 4.07
N TYR A 64 8.12 2.79 2.90
CA TYR A 64 7.73 1.95 1.79
C TYR A 64 8.92 1.18 1.20
N LEU A 65 10.05 1.85 0.97
CA LEU A 65 11.30 1.19 0.54
C LEU A 65 11.76 0.15 1.57
N THR A 66 11.66 0.48 2.86
CA THR A 66 11.97 -0.45 3.94
C THR A 66 11.03 -1.67 3.91
N ALA A 67 9.74 -1.46 3.68
CA ALA A 67 8.78 -2.56 3.55
C ALA A 67 9.12 -3.47 2.36
N LEU A 68 9.47 -2.90 1.20
CA LEU A 68 9.86 -3.66 0.00
C LEU A 68 11.13 -4.48 0.20
N SER A 69 12.02 -4.09 1.10
CA SER A 69 13.27 -4.83 1.34
C SER A 69 13.06 -6.21 1.97
N TRP A 70 11.93 -6.44 2.61
CA TRP A 70 11.62 -7.70 3.31
C TRP A 70 10.23 -8.29 2.99
N ALA A 71 9.38 -7.56 2.29
CA ALA A 71 8.04 -7.99 1.91
C ALA A 71 7.92 -8.07 0.39
N ASP A 72 7.26 -9.12 -0.09
CA ASP A 72 6.94 -9.25 -1.51
C ASP A 72 6.00 -8.14 -1.95
N LEU A 73 6.24 -7.58 -3.13
CA LEU A 73 5.41 -6.53 -3.74
C LEU A 73 3.93 -6.93 -3.81
N THR A 74 3.65 -8.21 -4.05
CA THR A 74 2.30 -8.78 -4.11
C THR A 74 1.54 -8.64 -2.78
N PHE A 75 2.26 -8.52 -1.66
CA PHE A 75 1.67 -8.33 -0.34
C PHE A 75 1.56 -6.84 0.04
N VAL A 76 2.54 -6.04 -0.36
CA VAL A 76 2.57 -4.60 -0.05
C VAL A 76 1.50 -3.83 -0.82
N LEU A 77 1.26 -4.17 -2.10
CA LEU A 77 0.24 -3.52 -2.93
C LEU A 77 -1.18 -3.62 -2.35
N PRO A 78 -1.67 -4.79 -1.90
CA PRO A 78 -2.96 -4.88 -1.23
C PRO A 78 -3.04 -4.06 0.04
N ALA A 79 -1.96 -4.04 0.83
CA ALA A 79 -1.91 -3.25 2.06
C ALA A 79 -2.03 -1.75 1.78
N THR A 80 -1.37 -1.25 0.72
CA THR A 80 -1.47 0.16 0.31
C THR A 80 -2.82 0.51 -0.30
N ALA A 81 -3.54 -0.44 -0.91
CA ALA A 81 -4.89 -0.18 -1.41
C ALA A 81 -5.87 0.24 -0.29
N PHE A 82 -5.65 -0.20 0.94
CA PHE A 82 -6.43 0.23 2.08
C PHE A 82 -6.26 1.74 2.38
N SER A 83 -5.16 2.35 1.95
CA SER A 83 -4.96 3.81 2.09
C SER A 83 -6.03 4.63 1.37
N TYR A 84 -6.61 4.13 0.28
CA TYR A 84 -7.71 4.82 -0.42
C TYR A 84 -8.95 5.00 0.46
N VAL A 85 -9.27 4.02 1.31
CA VAL A 85 -10.37 4.13 2.28
C VAL A 85 -10.05 5.19 3.32
N VAL A 86 -8.82 5.17 3.85
CA VAL A 86 -8.36 6.13 4.85
C VAL A 86 -8.34 7.55 4.27
N VAL A 87 -7.79 7.74 3.07
CA VAL A 87 -7.78 9.04 2.38
C VAL A 87 -9.20 9.55 2.15
N ALA A 88 -10.13 8.71 1.68
CA ALA A 88 -11.52 9.11 1.48
C ALA A 88 -12.18 9.56 2.79
N PHE A 89 -11.95 8.84 3.88
CA PHE A 89 -12.46 9.20 5.18
C PHE A 89 -11.88 10.52 5.69
N LEU A 90 -10.55 10.71 5.56
CA LEU A 90 -9.88 11.95 5.94
C LEU A 90 -10.29 13.13 5.05
N ALA A 91 -10.44 12.91 3.74
CA ALA A 91 -10.90 13.95 2.81
C ALA A 91 -12.31 14.44 3.18
N ARG A 92 -13.19 13.52 3.54
CA ARG A 92 -14.54 13.87 4.00
C ARG A 92 -14.51 14.69 5.30
N THR A 93 -13.67 14.33 6.26
CA THR A 93 -13.63 14.97 7.59
C THR A 93 -12.80 16.25 7.61
N MET A 94 -11.63 16.25 6.98
CA MET A 94 -10.69 17.38 7.06
C MET A 94 -10.86 18.40 5.92
N LEU A 95 -11.21 17.93 4.72
CA LEU A 95 -11.42 18.80 3.56
C LEU A 95 -12.91 19.16 3.36
N GLN A 96 -13.81 18.59 4.19
CA GLN A 96 -15.27 18.79 4.07
C GLN A 96 -15.80 18.47 2.65
N GLU A 97 -15.14 17.54 1.94
CA GLU A 97 -15.55 17.14 0.61
C GLU A 97 -16.76 16.21 0.67
N GLN A 98 -17.73 16.50 -0.17
CA GLN A 98 -18.85 15.59 -0.37
C GLN A 98 -18.43 14.48 -1.33
N ILE A 99 -18.17 13.29 -0.77
CA ILE A 99 -17.82 12.12 -1.55
C ILE A 99 -19.12 11.50 -2.08
N SER A 100 -19.28 11.50 -3.41
CA SER A 100 -20.45 10.90 -4.05
C SER A 100 -20.50 9.37 -3.81
N PHE A 101 -21.70 8.81 -3.85
CA PHE A 101 -21.90 7.37 -3.72
C PHE A 101 -21.09 6.57 -4.76
N GLN A 102 -20.93 7.10 -5.97
CA GLN A 102 -20.13 6.49 -7.03
C GLN A 102 -18.65 6.38 -6.64
N ARG A 103 -18.09 7.39 -5.97
CA ARG A 103 -16.71 7.35 -5.44
C ARG A 103 -16.54 6.29 -4.36
N TRP A 104 -17.51 6.16 -3.44
CA TRP A 104 -17.50 5.09 -2.44
C TRP A 104 -17.56 3.71 -3.07
N ALA A 105 -18.44 3.51 -4.05
CA ALA A 105 -18.54 2.26 -4.79
C ALA A 105 -17.21 1.93 -5.51
N GLY A 106 -16.55 2.92 -6.13
CA GLY A 106 -15.26 2.75 -6.77
C GLY A 106 -14.16 2.34 -5.79
N ILE A 107 -14.08 2.99 -4.62
CA ILE A 107 -13.11 2.65 -3.58
C ILE A 107 -13.31 1.21 -3.09
N MET A 108 -14.54 0.81 -2.82
CA MET A 108 -14.86 -0.55 -2.40
C MET A 108 -14.50 -1.58 -3.48
N LEU A 109 -14.73 -1.27 -4.74
CA LEU A 109 -14.36 -2.14 -5.86
C LEU A 109 -12.84 -2.30 -5.97
N ILE A 110 -12.06 -1.22 -5.79
CA ILE A 110 -10.59 -1.27 -5.78
C ILE A 110 -10.10 -2.16 -4.64
N VAL A 111 -10.60 -1.94 -3.42
CA VAL A 111 -10.19 -2.72 -2.25
C VAL A 111 -10.55 -4.20 -2.41
N ALA A 112 -11.76 -4.49 -2.91
CA ALA A 112 -12.20 -5.85 -3.19
C ALA A 112 -11.34 -6.52 -4.27
N GLY A 113 -11.08 -5.82 -5.38
CA GLY A 113 -10.26 -6.34 -6.48
C GLY A 113 -8.83 -6.65 -6.06
N VAL A 114 -8.20 -5.73 -5.32
CA VAL A 114 -6.84 -5.92 -4.82
C VAL A 114 -6.81 -7.00 -3.73
N GLY A 115 -7.82 -7.07 -2.86
CA GLY A 115 -7.97 -8.13 -1.86
C GLY A 115 -8.11 -9.52 -2.49
N PHE A 116 -8.82 -9.62 -3.62
CA PHE A 116 -8.95 -10.87 -4.39
C PHE A 116 -7.61 -11.33 -4.98
N VAL A 117 -6.81 -10.39 -5.50
CA VAL A 117 -5.46 -10.68 -6.01
C VAL A 117 -4.51 -11.12 -4.89
N ALA A 118 -4.59 -10.49 -3.71
CA ALA A 118 -3.77 -10.82 -2.56
C ALA A 118 -4.07 -12.19 -1.93
N GLY A 119 -5.30 -12.68 -2.08
CA GLY A 119 -5.70 -14.01 -1.61
C GLY A 119 -5.15 -15.16 -2.44
N GLY A 120 -4.50 -14.88 -3.58
CA GLY A 120 -3.83 -15.89 -4.40
C GLY A 120 -2.52 -16.39 -3.77
N PRO A 121 -2.10 -17.65 -4.01
CA PRO A 121 -0.84 -18.15 -3.49
C PRO A 121 0.34 -17.35 -4.05
N SER A 122 1.20 -16.85 -3.18
CA SER A 122 2.42 -16.11 -3.57
C SER A 122 3.34 -17.00 -4.43
N ARG A 123 3.98 -16.44 -5.45
CA ARG A 123 4.91 -17.19 -6.32
C ARG A 123 6.03 -17.86 -5.51
N THR A 124 6.51 -17.22 -4.48
CA THR A 124 7.57 -17.73 -3.58
C THR A 124 7.15 -18.99 -2.84
N GLU A 125 5.89 -19.11 -2.41
CA GLU A 125 5.38 -20.35 -1.82
C GLU A 125 5.21 -21.49 -2.85
N ARG A 126 4.95 -21.13 -4.10
CA ARG A 126 4.81 -22.12 -5.17
C ARG A 126 6.17 -22.68 -5.59
N GLU A 127 7.20 -21.84 -5.67
CA GLU A 127 8.57 -22.28 -5.98
C GLU A 127 9.15 -23.13 -4.85
N SER A 128 9.01 -22.71 -3.60
CA SER A 128 9.45 -23.51 -2.45
C SER A 128 8.73 -24.88 -2.32
N ARG A 129 7.46 -24.95 -2.69
CA ARG A 129 6.72 -26.23 -2.74
C ARG A 129 7.16 -27.13 -3.90
N ILE A 130 7.53 -26.55 -5.05
CA ILE A 130 8.03 -27.30 -6.19
C ILE A 130 9.43 -27.82 -5.88
N GLU A 131 10.31 -27.01 -5.28
CA GLU A 131 11.64 -27.42 -4.86
C GLU A 131 11.59 -28.49 -3.75
N ALA A 132 10.70 -28.34 -2.76
CA ALA A 132 10.48 -29.33 -1.73
C ALA A 132 9.97 -30.66 -2.28
N ARG A 133 9.12 -30.64 -3.33
CA ARG A 133 8.68 -31.85 -4.03
C ARG A 133 9.76 -32.47 -4.90
N ALA A 134 10.60 -31.65 -5.53
CA ALA A 134 11.71 -32.13 -6.35
C ALA A 134 12.82 -32.77 -5.50
N HIS A 135 12.96 -32.37 -4.24
CA HIS A 135 13.92 -32.95 -3.28
C HIS A 135 13.36 -34.09 -2.42
N GLN A 136 12.07 -34.45 -2.57
CA GLN A 136 11.56 -35.67 -1.96
C GLN A 136 12.16 -36.87 -2.74
N PRO A 137 12.96 -37.73 -2.09
CA PRO A 137 13.46 -38.94 -2.77
C PRO A 137 12.29 -39.76 -3.19
N VAL A 138 12.21 -39.96 -4.51
CA VAL A 138 11.24 -40.88 -5.15
C VAL A 138 11.35 -42.23 -4.48
N GLY A 139 10.33 -42.53 -3.68
CA GLY A 139 9.97 -43.90 -3.31
C GLY A 139 11.08 -44.76 -2.70
N LYS A 140 11.08 -44.89 -1.38
CA LYS A 140 11.31 -46.25 -0.87
C LYS A 140 10.07 -47.07 -1.28
N PRO A 141 10.21 -48.05 -2.18
CA PRO A 141 9.13 -49.00 -2.36
C PRO A 141 8.98 -49.75 -1.03
N GLU A 142 7.78 -49.78 -0.54
CA GLU A 142 7.29 -50.65 0.52
C GLU A 142 7.47 -52.12 0.11
N LEU A 143 8.71 -52.63 0.20
CA LEU A 143 9.06 -54.02 0.01
C LEU A 143 9.36 -54.72 1.35
N ALA A 144 8.68 -54.32 2.42
CA ALA A 144 8.87 -54.91 3.74
C ALA A 144 7.67 -55.66 4.28
N GLU A 145 6.66 -55.99 3.49
CA GLU A 145 5.48 -56.75 3.98
C GLU A 145 5.00 -57.87 3.09
N ILE A 146 5.91 -58.54 2.35
CA ILE A 146 5.60 -59.86 1.77
C ILE A 146 6.70 -60.85 2.22
N GLY A 147 6.61 -61.24 3.48
CA GLY A 147 7.56 -62.20 4.02
C GLY A 147 7.26 -62.64 5.45
N LYS A 148 6.02 -63.05 5.75
CA LYS A 148 5.76 -64.01 6.83
C LYS A 148 4.45 -64.73 6.59
#